data_4ef200d12c507a3db848f6c2962aa8e5
#
_entry.id   4ef200d12c507a3db848f6c2962aa8e5
#
_cell.length_a   1.000
_cell.length_b   1.000
_cell.length_c   1.000
_cell.angle_alpha   90.00
_cell.angle_beta   90.00
_cell.angle_gamma   90.00
#
_symmetry.space_group_name_H-M   'P 1'
#
loop_
_entity.id
_entity.type
_entity.pdbx_description
1 polymer ?
#
loop_
_entity_poly.entity_id
_entity_poly.type
_entity_poly.pdbx_seq_one_letter_code
_entity_poly.pdbx_strand_id
1 'polypeptide(L)'
;GLQPDKRKKVGLKINTRGRPGLNTPLNLIRAVINTLEARGHERDSILIIDDSTHNLREAGVMPFLSESEAEFEGCPVLPLDSQQFYDPDWFYDSPLPAAHQKALQLADIEHGSSQLIEGSQARKSFLPMPLILEVDFWINLAVGVDDPSLGVDGALANATLWNVSNSRRFLVNQATASAAVAEISAIPEMEERLVLNFISLDRYQFIGGPFFNSIY
;
A
#
# COMPACT_ATOMS: atom_id res chain seq x y z
N GLY A 1 -6.89 1.12 -23.85
CA GLY A 1 -5.65 1.86 -23.80
C GLY A 1 -5.76 3.08 -22.90
N LEU A 2 -4.66 3.47 -22.30
CA LEU A 2 -4.56 4.66 -21.44
C LEU A 2 -4.80 5.92 -22.31
N GLN A 3 -5.94 6.56 -22.14
CA GLN A 3 -6.29 7.80 -22.86
C GLN A 3 -6.39 8.94 -21.84
N PRO A 4 -5.43 9.88 -21.78
CA PRO A 4 -5.40 10.97 -20.81
C PRO A 4 -6.67 11.85 -20.82
N ASP A 5 -7.30 11.98 -21.96
CA ASP A 5 -8.55 12.77 -22.10
C ASP A 5 -9.71 12.22 -21.26
N LYS A 6 -9.70 10.91 -20.97
CA LYS A 6 -10.77 10.22 -20.25
C LYS A 6 -10.34 9.67 -18.90
N ARG A 7 -9.05 9.45 -18.70
CA ARG A 7 -8.45 8.88 -17.50
C ARG A 7 -7.28 9.76 -17.08
N LYS A 8 -7.58 10.84 -16.38
CA LYS A 8 -6.62 11.88 -16.03
C LYS A 8 -5.83 11.56 -14.78
N LYS A 9 -6.51 11.13 -13.71
CA LYS A 9 -5.89 10.86 -12.41
C LYS A 9 -5.31 9.45 -12.37
N VAL A 10 -4.04 9.35 -12.00
CA VAL A 10 -3.30 8.10 -11.95
C VAL A 10 -2.77 7.86 -10.54
N GLY A 11 -2.99 6.66 -9.99
CA GLY A 11 -2.34 6.22 -8.75
C GLY A 11 -1.05 5.46 -9.05
N LEU A 12 0.03 5.80 -8.37
CA LEU A 12 1.25 5.01 -8.30
C LEU A 12 1.36 4.43 -6.88
N LYS A 13 0.91 3.18 -6.68
CA LYS A 13 1.13 2.48 -5.42
C LYS A 13 2.56 1.98 -5.39
N ILE A 14 3.37 2.56 -4.53
CA ILE A 14 4.75 2.15 -4.29
C ILE A 14 4.86 1.24 -3.07
N ASN A 15 6.04 0.70 -2.78
CA ASN A 15 6.33 -0.06 -1.58
C ASN A 15 7.58 0.49 -0.89
N THR A 16 7.42 1.04 0.31
CA THR A 16 8.51 1.55 1.12
C THR A 16 8.68 0.80 2.45
N ARG A 17 8.00 -0.34 2.62
CA ARG A 17 7.98 -1.14 3.85
C ARG A 17 9.31 -1.84 4.15
N GLY A 18 10.08 -2.16 3.12
CA GLY A 18 11.33 -2.91 3.23
C GLY A 18 12.51 -2.12 3.80
N ARG A 19 12.31 -0.90 4.31
CA ARG A 19 13.33 0.04 4.80
C ARG A 19 14.30 0.54 3.73
N PRO A 20 15.21 1.45 4.04
CA PRO A 20 16.19 1.92 3.08
C PRO A 20 16.95 0.76 2.43
N GLY A 21 16.85 0.66 1.11
CA GLY A 21 17.49 -0.38 0.31
C GLY A 21 16.55 -1.45 -0.26
N LEU A 22 15.35 -1.65 0.30
CA LEU A 22 14.32 -2.58 -0.21
C LEU A 22 13.01 -1.84 -0.55
N ASN A 23 13.11 -0.59 -0.92
CA ASN A 23 11.97 0.23 -1.36
C ASN A 23 11.84 0.17 -2.88
N THR A 24 10.67 0.53 -3.38
CA THR A 24 10.52 0.85 -4.80
C THR A 24 11.60 1.85 -5.21
N PRO A 25 12.47 1.52 -6.19
CA PRO A 25 13.57 2.38 -6.57
C PRO A 25 13.09 3.75 -7.07
N LEU A 26 13.68 4.83 -6.57
CA LEU A 26 13.29 6.20 -6.96
C LEU A 26 13.44 6.46 -8.47
N ASN A 27 14.42 5.81 -9.12
CA ASN A 27 14.60 5.87 -10.57
C ASN A 27 13.45 5.19 -11.33
N LEU A 28 12.88 4.11 -10.79
CA LEU A 28 11.68 3.47 -11.36
C LEU A 28 10.46 4.39 -11.23
N ILE A 29 10.25 5.00 -10.07
CA ILE A 29 9.15 5.95 -9.85
C ILE A 29 9.27 7.12 -10.85
N ARG A 30 10.47 7.73 -10.98
CA ARG A 30 10.73 8.80 -11.95
C ARG A 30 10.49 8.36 -13.40
N ALA A 31 10.92 7.17 -13.78
CA ALA A 31 10.72 6.65 -15.13
C ALA A 31 9.23 6.48 -15.47
N VAL A 32 8.43 6.01 -14.50
CA VAL A 32 6.97 5.87 -14.68
C VAL A 32 6.31 7.25 -14.76
N ILE A 33 6.65 8.20 -13.88
CA ILE A 33 6.14 9.57 -13.92
C ILE A 33 6.44 10.21 -15.28
N ASN A 34 7.70 10.18 -15.73
CA ASN A 34 8.09 10.75 -17.01
C ASN A 34 7.38 10.08 -18.20
N THR A 35 7.11 8.78 -18.10
CA THR A 35 6.36 8.05 -19.14
C THR A 35 4.90 8.47 -19.20
N LEU A 36 4.28 8.70 -18.04
CA LEU A 36 2.90 9.19 -17.96
C LEU A 36 2.80 10.65 -18.45
N GLU A 37 3.74 11.51 -18.04
CA GLU A 37 3.83 12.89 -18.51
C GLU A 37 4.01 12.97 -20.04
N ALA A 38 4.89 12.14 -20.60
CA ALA A 38 5.07 12.05 -22.06
C ALA A 38 3.81 11.57 -22.80
N ARG A 39 2.84 11.00 -22.09
CA ARG A 39 1.53 10.60 -22.61
C ARG A 39 0.42 11.60 -22.33
N GLY A 40 0.75 12.73 -21.73
CA GLY A 40 -0.16 13.86 -21.50
C GLY A 40 -0.84 13.87 -20.13
N HIS A 41 -0.37 13.07 -19.14
CA HIS A 41 -0.80 13.23 -17.76
C HIS A 41 -0.04 14.39 -17.11
N GLU A 42 -0.75 15.25 -16.39
CA GLU A 42 -0.15 16.32 -15.59
C GLU A 42 0.39 15.74 -14.28
N ARG A 43 1.51 16.25 -13.76
CA ARG A 43 2.18 15.72 -12.56
C ARG A 43 1.31 15.83 -11.31
N ASP A 44 0.52 16.87 -11.17
CA ASP A 44 -0.46 17.07 -10.10
C ASP A 44 -1.61 16.06 -10.12
N SER A 45 -1.82 15.41 -11.27
CA SER A 45 -2.80 14.34 -11.47
C SER A 45 -2.22 12.92 -11.25
N ILE A 46 -0.91 12.80 -10.94
CA ILE A 46 -0.24 11.53 -10.64
C ILE A 46 -0.02 11.43 -9.12
N LEU A 47 -0.83 10.62 -8.45
CA LEU A 47 -0.80 10.47 -7.00
C LEU A 47 0.16 9.33 -6.60
N ILE A 48 1.19 9.62 -5.81
CA ILE A 48 2.08 8.59 -5.25
C ILE A 48 1.50 8.13 -3.92
N ILE A 49 1.25 6.85 -3.77
CA ILE A 49 0.48 6.29 -2.66
C ILE A 49 1.27 5.18 -1.97
N ASP A 50 1.38 5.23 -0.63
CA ASP A 50 1.89 4.13 0.18
C ASP A 50 1.29 4.15 1.58
N ASP A 51 1.56 3.09 2.37
CA ASP A 51 0.92 2.84 3.65
C ASP A 51 1.39 3.76 4.79
N SER A 52 2.60 4.31 4.75
CA SER A 52 3.21 4.94 5.92
C SER A 52 3.99 6.21 5.62
N THR A 53 3.62 7.29 6.31
CA THR A 53 4.37 8.57 6.32
C THR A 53 5.83 8.37 6.72
N HIS A 54 6.08 7.55 7.75
CA HIS A 54 7.45 7.28 8.22
C HIS A 54 8.28 6.60 7.14
N ASN A 55 7.75 5.54 6.53
CA ASN A 55 8.46 4.79 5.50
C ASN A 55 8.72 5.62 4.24
N LEU A 56 7.75 6.45 3.83
CA LEU A 56 7.89 7.38 2.70
C LEU A 56 9.02 8.39 2.93
N ARG A 57 9.19 8.89 4.16
CA ARG A 57 10.29 9.78 4.54
C ARG A 57 11.63 9.06 4.48
N GLU A 58 11.74 7.89 5.08
CA GLU A 58 12.95 7.07 5.08
C GLU A 58 13.36 6.67 3.66
N ALA A 59 12.40 6.47 2.77
CA ALA A 59 12.64 6.16 1.35
C ALA A 59 13.06 7.38 0.53
N GLY A 60 12.97 8.60 1.06
CA GLY A 60 13.26 9.84 0.36
C GLY A 60 12.18 10.27 -0.65
N VAL A 61 10.97 9.76 -0.49
CA VAL A 61 9.79 10.15 -1.30
C VAL A 61 9.07 11.34 -0.68
N MET A 62 9.13 11.47 0.66
CA MET A 62 8.62 12.63 1.38
C MET A 62 9.74 13.36 2.11
N PRO A 63 9.68 14.69 2.26
CA PRO A 63 10.61 15.41 3.12
C PRO A 63 10.40 15.06 4.59
N PHE A 64 11.50 15.07 5.39
CA PHE A 64 11.43 14.80 6.84
C PHE A 64 10.62 15.84 7.59
N LEU A 65 10.75 17.10 7.18
CA LEU A 65 10.02 18.23 7.73
C LEU A 65 9.33 18.95 6.56
N SER A 66 8.03 19.07 6.61
CA SER A 66 7.26 19.81 5.63
C SER A 66 6.07 20.49 6.33
N GLU A 67 5.88 21.76 6.07
CA GLU A 67 4.71 22.54 6.48
C GLU A 67 3.67 22.61 5.33
N SER A 68 4.03 22.11 4.15
CA SER A 68 3.20 22.06 2.95
C SER A 68 2.77 20.62 2.62
N GLU A 69 1.89 20.47 1.67
CA GLU A 69 1.53 19.19 1.08
C GLU A 69 2.78 18.47 0.53
N ALA A 70 2.86 17.15 0.78
CA ALA A 70 4.03 16.40 0.38
C ALA A 70 4.01 16.11 -1.11
N GLU A 71 5.11 16.36 -1.79
CA GLU A 71 5.29 16.12 -3.22
C GLU A 71 6.60 15.41 -3.50
N PHE A 72 6.60 14.58 -4.54
CA PHE A 72 7.78 13.97 -5.13
C PHE A 72 7.79 14.24 -6.65
N GLU A 73 8.83 14.93 -7.14
CA GLU A 73 8.95 15.31 -8.57
C GLU A 73 7.71 16.10 -9.09
N GLY A 74 7.06 16.89 -8.22
CA GLY A 74 5.85 17.62 -8.53
C GLY A 74 4.56 16.78 -8.55
N CYS A 75 4.62 15.53 -8.06
CA CYS A 75 3.47 14.67 -7.91
C CYS A 75 3.07 14.60 -6.42
N PRO A 76 1.78 14.78 -6.07
CA PRO A 76 1.31 14.65 -4.69
C PRO A 76 1.59 13.28 -4.10
N VAL A 77 1.99 13.24 -2.81
CA VAL A 77 2.28 12.00 -2.07
C VAL A 77 1.23 11.81 -0.98
N LEU A 78 0.55 10.67 -1.00
CA LEU A 78 -0.55 10.32 -0.08
C LEU A 78 -0.15 9.14 0.81
N PRO A 79 0.15 9.39 2.10
CA PRO A 79 0.39 8.34 3.07
C PRO A 79 -0.93 7.79 3.62
N LEU A 80 -1.20 6.49 3.45
CA LEU A 80 -2.43 5.85 3.89
C LEU A 80 -2.52 5.60 5.41
N ASP A 81 -1.55 6.03 6.20
CA ASP A 81 -1.62 5.98 7.67
C ASP A 81 -2.50 7.09 8.28
N SER A 82 -3.05 7.97 7.45
CA SER A 82 -4.04 8.96 7.86
C SER A 82 -5.47 8.46 7.67
N GLN A 83 -6.31 8.60 8.73
CA GLN A 83 -7.72 8.18 8.69
C GLN A 83 -8.55 8.89 7.63
N GLN A 84 -8.15 10.06 7.17
CA GLN A 84 -8.85 10.83 6.14
C GLN A 84 -8.98 10.09 4.79
N PHE A 85 -8.12 9.10 4.55
CA PHE A 85 -8.13 8.31 3.31
C PHE A 85 -9.05 7.10 3.34
N TYR A 86 -9.81 6.91 4.42
CA TYR A 86 -10.72 5.79 4.61
C TYR A 86 -12.12 6.28 4.96
N ASP A 87 -13.12 5.70 4.30
CA ASP A 87 -14.52 5.96 4.58
C ASP A 87 -15.13 4.74 5.30
N PRO A 88 -15.90 4.94 6.38
CA PRO A 88 -16.53 3.85 7.15
C PRO A 88 -17.49 2.96 6.37
N ASP A 89 -18.01 3.44 5.25
CA ASP A 89 -18.96 2.69 4.40
C ASP A 89 -18.24 1.76 3.41
N TRP A 90 -16.92 1.96 3.21
CA TRP A 90 -16.11 1.16 2.29
C TRP A 90 -15.13 0.26 3.05
N PHE A 91 -15.49 -0.99 3.25
CA PHE A 91 -14.67 -1.92 4.02
C PHE A 91 -14.77 -3.37 3.52
N TYR A 92 -13.71 -4.11 3.77
CA TYR A 92 -13.68 -5.56 3.70
C TYR A 92 -13.96 -6.15 5.08
N ASP A 93 -15.01 -6.95 5.22
CA ASP A 93 -15.37 -7.65 6.46
C ASP A 93 -14.82 -9.08 6.42
N SER A 94 -13.77 -9.33 7.19
CA SER A 94 -13.13 -10.63 7.23
C SER A 94 -13.77 -11.56 8.26
N PRO A 95 -13.96 -12.85 7.93
CA PRO A 95 -14.46 -13.87 8.86
C PRO A 95 -13.39 -14.38 9.83
N LEU A 96 -12.40 -13.58 10.21
CA LEU A 96 -11.36 -13.99 11.16
C LEU A 96 -11.96 -14.50 12.47
N PRO A 97 -11.42 -15.58 13.07
CA PRO A 97 -11.84 -16.07 14.37
C PRO A 97 -11.67 -15.00 15.47
N ALA A 98 -12.63 -14.92 16.39
CA ALA A 98 -12.65 -13.94 17.46
C ALA A 98 -11.39 -13.94 18.36
N ALA A 99 -10.77 -15.11 18.57
CA ALA A 99 -9.54 -15.24 19.33
C ALA A 99 -8.35 -14.52 18.67
N HIS A 100 -8.27 -14.58 17.35
CA HIS A 100 -7.24 -13.85 16.58
C HIS A 100 -7.49 -12.35 16.61
N GLN A 101 -8.75 -11.94 16.51
CA GLN A 101 -9.12 -10.52 16.61
C GLN A 101 -8.66 -9.90 17.93
N LYS A 102 -8.84 -10.61 19.05
CA LYS A 102 -8.42 -10.13 20.37
C LYS A 102 -6.92 -9.98 20.49
N ALA A 103 -6.14 -10.92 19.96
CA ALA A 103 -4.68 -10.86 19.97
C ALA A 103 -4.16 -9.67 19.14
N LEU A 104 -4.77 -9.41 17.99
CA LEU A 104 -4.42 -8.30 17.12
C LEU A 104 -4.79 -6.93 17.71
N GLN A 105 -5.93 -6.84 18.39
CA GLN A 105 -6.33 -5.64 19.13
C GLN A 105 -5.30 -5.26 20.20
N LEU A 106 -4.76 -6.24 20.93
CA LEU A 106 -3.73 -5.99 21.93
C LEU A 106 -2.42 -5.53 21.29
N ALA A 107 -2.03 -6.11 20.16
CA ALA A 107 -0.83 -5.69 19.43
C ALA A 107 -0.95 -4.25 18.89
N ASP A 108 -2.12 -3.86 18.40
CA ASP A 108 -2.38 -2.50 17.92
C ASP A 108 -2.32 -1.47 19.07
N ILE A 109 -2.77 -1.84 20.26
CA ILE A 109 -2.66 -0.97 21.46
C ILE A 109 -1.20 -0.76 21.87
N GLU A 110 -0.38 -1.81 21.87
CA GLU A 110 1.04 -1.74 22.22
C GLU A 110 1.84 -0.89 21.24
N HIS A 111 1.39 -0.74 19.99
CA HIS A 111 2.04 0.08 18.96
C HIS A 111 1.46 1.50 18.82
N GLY A 112 0.62 1.93 19.77
CA GLY A 112 0.18 3.34 19.91
C GLY A 112 -1.03 3.75 19.07
N SER A 113 -1.74 2.82 18.45
CA SER A 113 -3.08 3.10 17.93
C SER A 113 -4.08 3.13 19.08
N SER A 114 -4.41 4.32 19.57
CA SER A 114 -5.16 4.56 20.81
C SER A 114 -6.67 4.36 20.72
N GLN A 115 -7.19 3.59 19.75
CA GLN A 115 -8.61 3.27 19.71
C GLN A 115 -8.81 1.76 19.85
N LEU A 116 -9.38 1.36 20.99
CA LEU A 116 -10.00 0.07 21.18
C LEU A 116 -11.10 -0.08 20.12
N ILE A 117 -10.81 -0.84 19.07
CA ILE A 117 -11.81 -1.20 18.06
C ILE A 117 -12.65 -2.33 18.66
N GLU A 118 -13.82 -1.99 19.19
CA GLU A 118 -14.71 -2.97 19.81
C GLU A 118 -15.64 -3.66 18.79
N GLY A 119 -15.87 -4.95 18.97
CA GLY A 119 -16.95 -5.69 18.33
C GLY A 119 -16.83 -5.85 16.82
N SER A 120 -17.89 -5.48 16.10
CA SER A 120 -17.98 -5.67 14.64
C SER A 120 -16.94 -4.85 13.85
N GLN A 121 -16.44 -3.76 14.39
CA GLN A 121 -15.43 -2.93 13.74
C GLN A 121 -14.04 -3.61 13.69
N ALA A 122 -13.71 -4.46 14.66
CA ALA A 122 -12.45 -5.19 14.66
C ALA A 122 -12.30 -6.14 13.44
N ARG A 123 -13.41 -6.51 12.80
CA ARG A 123 -13.46 -7.35 11.61
C ARG A 123 -13.35 -6.56 10.30
N LYS A 124 -13.48 -5.23 10.36
CA LYS A 124 -13.47 -4.37 9.18
C LYS A 124 -12.05 -3.94 8.85
N SER A 125 -11.70 -4.00 7.58
CA SER A 125 -10.54 -3.33 7.00
C SER A 125 -11.04 -2.36 5.97
N PHE A 126 -10.90 -1.06 6.25
CA PHE A 126 -11.39 -0.01 5.37
C PHE A 126 -10.54 0.06 4.10
N LEU A 127 -11.19 0.34 2.98
CA LEU A 127 -10.56 0.44 1.67
C LEU A 127 -10.01 1.85 1.44
N PRO A 128 -8.89 2.00 0.73
CA PRO A 128 -8.25 3.30 0.51
C PRO A 128 -8.99 4.11 -0.55
N MET A 129 -9.69 5.16 -0.14
CA MET A 129 -10.45 6.04 -1.02
C MET A 129 -9.66 6.54 -2.23
N PRO A 130 -8.37 6.93 -2.08
CA PRO A 130 -7.58 7.36 -3.24
C PRO A 130 -7.51 6.32 -4.35
N LEU A 131 -7.37 5.02 -4.03
CA LEU A 131 -7.26 3.96 -5.03
C LEU A 131 -8.61 3.51 -5.61
N ILE A 132 -9.68 3.53 -4.80
CA ILE A 132 -10.98 3.01 -5.22
C ILE A 132 -11.91 4.05 -5.83
N LEU A 133 -11.78 5.33 -5.49
CA LEU A 133 -12.70 6.38 -5.97
C LEU A 133 -11.99 7.57 -6.64
N GLU A 134 -10.80 7.98 -6.18
CA GLU A 134 -10.21 9.24 -6.64
C GLU A 134 -9.43 9.11 -7.94
N VAL A 135 -8.72 7.97 -8.15
CA VAL A 135 -7.95 7.76 -9.39
C VAL A 135 -8.78 7.04 -10.44
N ASP A 136 -8.53 7.32 -11.70
CA ASP A 136 -9.17 6.62 -12.81
C ASP A 136 -8.57 5.23 -13.05
N PHE A 137 -7.28 5.09 -12.74
CA PHE A 137 -6.55 3.82 -12.73
C PHE A 137 -5.29 3.95 -11.88
N TRP A 138 -4.69 2.82 -11.52
CA TRP A 138 -3.45 2.81 -10.78
C TRP A 138 -2.48 1.73 -11.23
N ILE A 139 -1.21 1.98 -10.97
CA ILE A 139 -0.07 1.12 -11.28
C ILE A 139 0.58 0.72 -9.97
N ASN A 140 0.82 -0.57 -9.80
CA ASN A 140 1.47 -1.14 -8.63
C ASN A 140 2.96 -1.32 -8.89
N LEU A 141 3.79 -0.67 -8.08
CA LEU A 141 5.27 -0.71 -8.14
C LEU A 141 5.82 -1.38 -6.89
N ALA A 142 5.78 -2.69 -6.85
CA ALA A 142 6.20 -3.52 -5.73
C ALA A 142 7.70 -3.83 -5.73
N VAL A 143 8.17 -4.35 -4.61
CA VAL A 143 9.54 -4.91 -4.43
C VAL A 143 9.40 -6.36 -3.97
N GLY A 144 10.32 -7.22 -4.37
CA GLY A 144 10.35 -8.60 -3.90
C GLY A 144 11.04 -8.71 -2.53
N VAL A 145 10.28 -9.05 -1.49
CA VAL A 145 10.77 -9.20 -0.12
C VAL A 145 10.28 -10.52 0.45
N ASP A 146 11.15 -11.22 1.19
CA ASP A 146 10.74 -12.38 1.98
C ASP A 146 9.87 -11.94 3.17
N ASP A 147 8.77 -12.62 3.40
CA ASP A 147 7.87 -12.38 4.54
C ASP A 147 7.40 -13.70 5.15
N PRO A 148 7.60 -13.91 6.47
CA PRO A 148 7.25 -15.17 7.11
C PRO A 148 5.75 -15.50 7.09
N SER A 149 4.88 -14.49 6.96
CA SER A 149 3.43 -14.67 6.93
C SER A 149 2.87 -14.84 5.51
N LEU A 150 3.58 -14.31 4.51
CA LEU A 150 3.15 -14.32 3.11
C LEU A 150 3.98 -15.27 2.25
N GLY A 151 5.17 -15.68 2.71
CA GLY A 151 6.20 -16.29 1.91
C GLY A 151 6.93 -15.25 1.06
N VAL A 152 6.21 -14.52 0.24
CA VAL A 152 6.74 -13.39 -0.54
C VAL A 152 5.81 -12.18 -0.38
N ASP A 153 6.35 -11.09 0.14
CA ASP A 153 5.74 -9.76 0.03
C ASP A 153 6.14 -9.17 -1.32
N GLY A 154 5.22 -9.19 -2.26
CA GLY A 154 5.43 -8.76 -3.63
C GLY A 154 4.22 -8.00 -4.18
N ALA A 155 3.96 -8.16 -5.47
CA ALA A 155 2.93 -7.38 -6.15
C ALA A 155 1.53 -7.58 -5.56
N LEU A 156 1.14 -8.81 -5.23
CA LEU A 156 -0.19 -9.09 -4.69
C LEU A 156 -0.40 -8.46 -3.30
N ALA A 157 0.55 -8.64 -2.39
CA ALA A 157 0.45 -8.05 -1.06
C ALA A 157 0.45 -6.51 -1.13
N ASN A 158 1.29 -5.92 -1.99
CA ASN A 158 1.34 -4.47 -2.18
C ASN A 158 0.06 -3.92 -2.81
N ALA A 159 -0.60 -4.70 -3.66
CA ALA A 159 -1.88 -4.32 -4.27
C ALA A 159 -3.09 -4.53 -3.35
N THR A 160 -2.96 -5.26 -2.24
CA THR A 160 -4.06 -5.69 -1.38
C THR A 160 -3.86 -5.30 0.09
N LEU A 161 -3.12 -6.10 0.84
CA LEU A 161 -2.96 -5.96 2.29
C LEU A 161 -2.41 -4.60 2.71
N TRP A 162 -1.47 -4.06 1.93
CA TRP A 162 -0.81 -2.79 2.26
C TRP A 162 -1.59 -1.55 1.82
N ASN A 163 -2.82 -1.75 1.37
CA ASN A 163 -3.74 -0.67 1.02
C ASN A 163 -4.89 -0.54 2.02
N VAL A 164 -5.26 -1.65 2.70
CA VAL A 164 -6.39 -1.63 3.61
C VAL A 164 -5.96 -1.30 5.03
N SER A 165 -6.84 -0.65 5.78
CA SER A 165 -6.60 -0.41 7.20
C SER A 165 -6.60 -1.73 7.98
N ASN A 166 -5.99 -1.75 9.17
CA ASN A 166 -6.00 -2.90 10.07
C ASN A 166 -5.51 -4.21 9.41
N SER A 167 -4.58 -4.12 8.46
CA SER A 167 -4.07 -5.26 7.67
C SER A 167 -3.30 -6.30 8.51
N ARG A 168 -2.67 -5.87 9.63
CA ARG A 168 -1.89 -6.75 10.51
C ARG A 168 -2.69 -7.92 11.07
N ARG A 169 -4.01 -7.79 11.20
CA ARG A 169 -4.89 -8.87 11.66
C ARG A 169 -4.86 -10.12 10.78
N PHE A 170 -4.43 -9.98 9.53
CA PHE A 170 -4.31 -11.10 8.60
C PHE A 170 -2.98 -11.84 8.69
N LEU A 171 -1.96 -11.26 9.33
CA LEU A 171 -0.61 -11.80 9.40
C LEU A 171 -0.39 -12.83 10.53
N VAL A 172 -1.46 -13.40 11.06
CA VAL A 172 -1.41 -14.40 12.14
C VAL A 172 -0.81 -15.73 11.67
N ASN A 173 -1.11 -16.11 10.44
CA ASN A 173 -0.56 -17.25 9.75
C ASN A 173 -0.70 -17.13 8.23
N GLN A 174 0.04 -17.95 7.49
CA GLN A 174 0.07 -17.91 6.03
C GLN A 174 -1.30 -18.16 5.40
N ALA A 175 -2.11 -19.06 5.94
CA ALA A 175 -3.43 -19.36 5.38
C ALA A 175 -4.36 -18.15 5.47
N THR A 176 -4.38 -17.46 6.61
CA THR A 176 -5.20 -16.24 6.80
C THR A 176 -4.71 -15.11 5.90
N ALA A 177 -3.40 -14.90 5.82
CA ALA A 177 -2.82 -13.86 4.97
C ALA A 177 -3.12 -14.12 3.48
N SER A 178 -2.94 -15.35 3.01
CA SER A 178 -3.21 -15.72 1.62
C SER A 178 -4.69 -15.61 1.27
N ALA A 179 -5.60 -16.01 2.18
CA ALA A 179 -7.04 -15.85 1.98
C ALA A 179 -7.42 -14.37 1.87
N ALA A 180 -6.92 -13.52 2.78
CA ALA A 180 -7.19 -12.09 2.74
C ALA A 180 -6.65 -11.43 1.46
N VAL A 181 -5.45 -11.79 1.01
CA VAL A 181 -4.91 -11.33 -0.27
C VAL A 181 -5.84 -11.69 -1.43
N ALA A 182 -6.29 -12.95 -1.50
CA ALA A 182 -7.17 -13.42 -2.56
C ALA A 182 -8.53 -12.70 -2.54
N GLU A 183 -9.15 -12.57 -1.36
CA GLU A 183 -10.47 -11.94 -1.21
C GLU A 183 -10.41 -10.43 -1.48
N ILE A 184 -9.39 -9.72 -1.00
CA ILE A 184 -9.21 -8.27 -1.26
C ILE A 184 -8.90 -8.03 -2.75
N SER A 185 -8.12 -8.91 -3.39
CA SER A 185 -7.82 -8.77 -4.82
C SER A 185 -9.06 -8.95 -5.72
N ALA A 186 -10.08 -9.65 -5.23
CA ALA A 186 -11.34 -9.88 -5.93
C ALA A 186 -12.40 -8.78 -5.69
N ILE A 187 -12.08 -7.74 -4.91
CA ILE A 187 -12.97 -6.58 -4.72
C ILE A 187 -13.00 -5.79 -6.04
N PRO A 188 -14.17 -5.63 -6.68
CA PRO A 188 -14.27 -5.02 -8.00
C PRO A 188 -13.64 -3.61 -8.07
N GLU A 189 -13.85 -2.79 -7.05
CA GLU A 189 -13.33 -1.43 -6.98
C GLU A 189 -11.81 -1.37 -6.93
N MET A 190 -11.16 -2.41 -6.39
CA MET A 190 -9.69 -2.56 -6.38
C MET A 190 -9.17 -3.10 -7.71
N GLU A 191 -9.82 -4.16 -8.24
CA GLU A 191 -9.39 -4.88 -9.44
C GLU A 191 -9.53 -4.04 -10.71
N GLU A 192 -10.70 -3.42 -10.92
CA GLU A 192 -11.02 -2.72 -12.18
C GLU A 192 -10.10 -1.54 -12.50
N ARG A 193 -9.50 -0.93 -11.47
CA ARG A 193 -8.61 0.22 -11.60
C ARG A 193 -7.13 -0.14 -11.62
N LEU A 194 -6.76 -1.34 -11.19
CA LEU A 194 -5.38 -1.84 -11.27
C LEU A 194 -5.05 -2.27 -12.69
N VAL A 195 -4.23 -1.48 -13.39
CA VAL A 195 -3.91 -1.76 -14.79
C VAL A 195 -2.58 -2.46 -15.00
N LEU A 196 -1.65 -2.35 -14.04
CA LEU A 196 -0.31 -2.90 -14.21
C LEU A 196 0.35 -3.19 -12.86
N ASN A 197 1.03 -4.33 -12.79
CA ASN A 197 1.88 -4.72 -11.68
C ASN A 197 3.35 -4.80 -12.14
N PHE A 198 4.23 -4.07 -11.45
CA PHE A 198 5.67 -4.23 -11.55
C PHE A 198 6.23 -4.78 -10.25
N ILE A 199 7.19 -5.68 -10.33
CA ILE A 199 8.03 -6.08 -9.21
C ILE A 199 9.45 -5.68 -9.55
N SER A 200 10.04 -4.79 -8.75
CA SER A 200 11.47 -4.52 -8.82
C SER A 200 12.24 -5.63 -8.13
N LEU A 201 13.22 -6.18 -8.85
CA LEU A 201 14.22 -7.12 -8.35
C LEU A 201 15.62 -6.53 -8.44
N ASP A 202 15.73 -5.20 -8.56
CA ASP A 202 17.02 -4.49 -8.53
C ASP A 202 17.74 -4.74 -7.19
N ARG A 203 16.98 -4.74 -6.13
CA ARG A 203 17.34 -5.25 -4.81
C ARG A 203 16.19 -6.09 -4.28
N TYR A 204 16.52 -7.25 -3.77
CA TYR A 204 15.51 -8.17 -3.23
C TYR A 204 16.03 -8.86 -1.98
N GLN A 205 15.10 -9.39 -1.21
CA GLN A 205 15.41 -10.19 -0.03
C GLN A 205 14.69 -11.52 -0.15
N PHE A 206 15.41 -12.62 0.07
CA PHE A 206 14.85 -13.97 -0.07
C PHE A 206 14.90 -14.79 1.22
N ILE A 207 15.39 -14.21 2.33
CA ILE A 207 15.47 -14.88 3.63
C ILE A 207 15.43 -13.87 4.78
N GLY A 208 14.72 -14.21 5.84
CA GLY A 208 14.74 -13.50 7.13
C GLY A 208 13.69 -12.42 7.30
N GLY A 209 12.81 -12.20 6.32
CA GLY A 209 11.77 -11.17 6.35
C GLY A 209 12.32 -9.74 6.30
N PRO A 210 11.46 -8.72 6.33
CA PRO A 210 11.86 -7.33 6.08
C PRO A 210 12.78 -6.72 7.14
N PHE A 211 12.98 -7.40 8.26
CA PHE A 211 13.80 -6.93 9.38
C PHE A 211 15.19 -7.55 9.44
N PHE A 212 15.51 -8.44 8.53
CA PHE A 212 16.82 -9.11 8.47
C PHE A 212 17.69 -8.51 7.37
N ASN A 213 19.02 -8.38 7.60
CA ASN A 213 19.93 -7.65 6.71
C ASN A 213 20.50 -8.47 5.54
N SER A 214 19.76 -9.42 4.99
CA SER A 214 20.17 -10.16 3.78
C SER A 214 19.59 -9.53 2.52
N ILE A 215 20.13 -8.39 2.12
CA ILE A 215 19.78 -7.70 0.87
C ILE A 215 20.72 -8.17 -0.22
N TYR A 216 20.19 -8.51 -1.39
CA TYR A 216 20.90 -8.94 -2.58
C TYR A 216 20.54 -8.10 -3.80
#